data_cb11bc989e26692d0cb02198ad640d5c
#
_entry.id   cb11bc989e26692d0cb02198ad640d5c
#
_cell.length_a   1.000
_cell.length_b   1.000
_cell.length_c   1.000
_cell.angle_alpha   90.00
_cell.angle_beta   90.00
_cell.angle_gamma   90.00
#
_symmetry.space_group_name_H-M   'P 1'
#
loop_
_entity.id
_entity.type
_entity.pdbx_description
1 polymer ?
#
loop_
_entity_poly.entity_id
_entity_poly.type
_entity_poly.pdbx_seq_one_letter_code
_entity_poly.pdbx_strand_id
1 'polypeptide(L)'
;MPHPHLNGIPSKNAPRAERYEAGRALRKRVARETHAECPPASRRDPVAILALPDGERIPELLPVRYQRMLQSPFTFLRGAAAVMAHDLAASPQTGAHVQACGDCHLLNFGVFNTPEERVLFDINDFDETLPGVDFTVDLKRLAASVAVAALDANMPAKKARAFAQATAKSYREFILDLATMSPLEVWHTRIDISREVKRIDDYRLREKILSTLVKAKKDLAADDNFPHLATTKADVAHIEDRSPLIYHFDTATTESYKIHAHAAFADYETTLPPEMGALMEHYALADVAIKVVGVGSVGTFCAIGLFMTADGEPLFLQVKQALASVLETIVAPPPGLVQQGRRVVEGQRAMQAASDFFLGWTEDPKTNRHFYVRQLKNRRLGSIGEVIEGNALDVYANLCGRTLARAHARGGDPALLAGYMGKSEVLDDALASFAMAYAALTKADHAQLKAAIGAKVGLASK
;
A
#
# COMPACT_ATOMS: atom_id res chain seq x y z
N MET A 1 -22.86 14.66 15.06
CA MET A 1 -24.22 14.50 14.54
C MET A 1 -24.29 13.17 13.81
N PRO A 2 -25.32 12.33 13.95
CA PRO A 2 -25.43 11.10 13.19
C PRO A 2 -25.60 11.45 11.71
N HIS A 3 -24.74 10.89 10.87
CA HIS A 3 -24.85 11.00 9.42
C HIS A 3 -26.20 10.38 8.97
N PRO A 4 -26.90 10.99 8.00
CA PRO A 4 -28.14 10.44 7.49
C PRO A 4 -27.87 9.04 6.90
N HIS A 5 -28.80 8.11 7.15
CA HIS A 5 -28.77 6.74 6.69
C HIS A 5 -28.65 6.69 5.16
N LEU A 6 -27.43 6.59 4.62
CA LEU A 6 -27.19 6.41 3.21
C LEU A 6 -27.66 5.00 2.82
N ASN A 7 -28.76 4.95 2.07
CA ASN A 7 -29.20 3.75 1.33
C ASN A 7 -29.68 2.52 2.13
N GLY A 8 -30.30 2.70 3.31
CA GLY A 8 -30.88 1.58 4.07
C GLY A 8 -29.85 0.68 4.79
N ILE A 9 -28.58 1.13 4.92
CA ILE A 9 -27.55 0.46 5.72
C ILE A 9 -27.69 0.97 7.17
N PRO A 10 -27.83 0.05 8.16
CA PRO A 10 -27.92 0.43 9.57
C PRO A 10 -26.66 1.12 10.06
N SER A 11 -26.81 1.95 11.10
CA SER A 11 -25.66 2.53 11.80
C SER A 11 -24.76 1.43 12.38
N LYS A 12 -23.45 1.71 12.54
CA LYS A 12 -22.52 0.81 13.25
C LYS A 12 -22.94 0.52 14.70
N ASN A 13 -23.83 1.33 15.29
CA ASN A 13 -24.42 1.11 16.61
C ASN A 13 -25.61 0.17 16.60
N ALA A 14 -26.15 -0.21 15.43
CA ALA A 14 -27.24 -1.20 15.34
C ALA A 14 -26.72 -2.61 15.75
N PRO A 15 -27.63 -3.51 16.18
CA PRO A 15 -27.28 -4.89 16.49
C PRO A 15 -26.52 -5.56 15.35
N ARG A 16 -25.56 -6.42 15.68
CA ARG A 16 -24.74 -7.16 14.70
C ARG A 16 -25.59 -7.94 13.71
N ALA A 17 -26.65 -8.60 14.20
CA ALA A 17 -27.56 -9.38 13.36
C ALA A 17 -28.26 -8.51 12.29
N GLU A 18 -28.68 -7.31 12.64
CA GLU A 18 -29.32 -6.36 11.73
C GLU A 18 -28.31 -5.90 10.64
N ARG A 19 -27.09 -5.57 11.03
CA ARG A 19 -26.02 -5.20 10.09
C ARG A 19 -25.65 -6.34 9.15
N TYR A 20 -25.62 -7.58 9.66
CA TYR A 20 -25.40 -8.77 8.85
C TYR A 20 -26.53 -8.98 7.82
N GLU A 21 -27.79 -8.85 8.22
CA GLU A 21 -28.93 -8.98 7.30
C GLU A 21 -28.96 -7.84 6.27
N ALA A 22 -28.57 -6.62 6.66
CA ALA A 22 -28.38 -5.53 5.70
C ALA A 22 -27.33 -5.88 4.66
N GLY A 23 -26.18 -6.45 5.05
CA GLY A 23 -25.19 -6.96 4.13
C GLY A 23 -25.73 -8.02 3.18
N ARG A 24 -26.55 -8.94 3.70
CA ARG A 24 -27.25 -9.95 2.90
C ARG A 24 -28.19 -9.32 1.87
N ALA A 25 -28.89 -8.25 2.25
CA ALA A 25 -29.81 -7.54 1.36
C ALA A 25 -29.08 -6.86 0.19
N LEU A 26 -27.82 -6.43 0.36
CA LEU A 26 -27.03 -5.84 -0.72
C LEU A 26 -26.84 -6.77 -1.92
N ARG A 27 -26.89 -8.10 -1.73
CA ARG A 27 -26.84 -9.07 -2.83
C ARG A 27 -28.00 -8.94 -3.83
N LYS A 28 -29.14 -8.36 -3.42
CA LYS A 28 -30.27 -8.08 -4.31
C LYS A 28 -29.98 -6.91 -5.25
N ARG A 29 -29.10 -6.02 -4.85
CA ARG A 29 -28.67 -4.86 -5.65
C ARG A 29 -27.51 -5.22 -6.55
N VAL A 30 -26.51 -5.92 -6.00
CA VAL A 30 -25.30 -6.36 -6.69
C VAL A 30 -25.09 -7.83 -6.35
N ALA A 31 -25.36 -8.71 -7.30
CA ALA A 31 -25.11 -10.13 -7.14
C ALA A 31 -23.59 -10.38 -7.06
N ARG A 32 -23.19 -11.36 -6.26
CA ARG A 32 -21.74 -11.65 -6.05
C ARG A 32 -21.05 -12.11 -7.31
N GLU A 33 -21.78 -12.77 -8.19
CA GLU A 33 -21.35 -13.29 -9.50
C GLU A 33 -20.92 -12.16 -10.44
N THR A 34 -21.51 -10.96 -10.33
CA THR A 34 -21.19 -9.81 -11.19
C THR A 34 -19.76 -9.30 -10.98
N HIS A 35 -19.14 -9.65 -9.84
CA HIS A 35 -17.73 -9.28 -9.59
C HIS A 35 -16.74 -10.06 -10.48
N ALA A 36 -17.19 -11.05 -11.24
CA ALA A 36 -16.39 -11.71 -12.29
C ALA A 36 -16.16 -10.82 -13.52
N GLU A 37 -17.00 -9.81 -13.71
CA GLU A 37 -16.92 -8.93 -14.88
C GLU A 37 -15.65 -8.09 -14.86
N CYS A 38 -14.93 -8.13 -15.99
CA CYS A 38 -13.75 -7.32 -16.25
C CYS A 38 -14.08 -6.26 -17.31
N PRO A 39 -13.70 -5.01 -17.11
CA PRO A 39 -13.97 -3.95 -18.09
C PRO A 39 -13.29 -4.25 -19.44
N PRO A 40 -13.96 -3.90 -20.56
CA PRO A 40 -13.40 -4.15 -21.88
C PRO A 40 -12.22 -3.21 -22.21
N ALA A 41 -11.15 -3.77 -22.76
CA ALA A 41 -9.93 -3.05 -23.15
C ALA A 41 -10.18 -1.90 -24.15
N SER A 42 -11.23 -2.00 -24.98
CA SER A 42 -11.55 -1.06 -26.05
C SER A 42 -12.05 0.32 -25.59
N ARG A 43 -12.34 0.48 -24.30
CA ARG A 43 -12.93 1.72 -23.76
C ARG A 43 -11.93 2.69 -23.13
N ARG A 44 -10.63 2.39 -23.14
CA ARG A 44 -9.61 3.19 -22.46
C ARG A 44 -8.24 3.13 -23.11
N ASP A 45 -7.44 4.16 -22.88
CA ASP A 45 -6.02 4.21 -23.21
C ASP A 45 -5.19 4.14 -21.93
N PRO A 46 -4.58 2.99 -21.60
CA PRO A 46 -3.80 2.84 -20.38
C PRO A 46 -2.55 3.73 -20.35
N VAL A 47 -1.97 4.04 -21.52
CA VAL A 47 -0.79 4.90 -21.60
C VAL A 47 -1.15 6.34 -21.30
N ALA A 48 -2.26 6.84 -21.82
CA ALA A 48 -2.75 8.18 -21.51
C ALA A 48 -3.10 8.31 -20.03
N ILE A 49 -3.79 7.32 -19.43
CA ILE A 49 -4.11 7.33 -17.99
C ILE A 49 -2.84 7.36 -17.13
N LEU A 50 -1.82 6.58 -17.49
CA LEU A 50 -0.54 6.55 -16.77
C LEU A 50 0.22 7.88 -16.85
N ALA A 51 0.03 8.64 -17.92
CA ALA A 51 0.70 9.92 -18.14
C ALA A 51 0.02 11.10 -17.43
N LEU A 52 -1.24 10.97 -16.98
CA LEU A 52 -1.95 12.05 -16.30
C LEU A 52 -1.19 12.64 -15.11
N PRO A 53 -0.64 11.85 -14.16
CA PRO A 53 0.10 12.39 -13.02
C PRO A 53 1.57 12.72 -13.32
N ASP A 54 2.05 12.57 -14.56
CA ASP A 54 3.47 12.79 -14.87
C ASP A 54 3.89 14.26 -14.71
N GLY A 55 2.95 15.20 -14.90
CA GLY A 55 3.20 16.63 -14.67
C GLY A 55 3.47 17.02 -13.22
N GLU A 56 3.09 16.17 -12.26
CA GLU A 56 3.34 16.38 -10.83
C GLU A 56 4.59 15.66 -10.34
N ARG A 57 5.27 14.94 -11.23
CA ARG A 57 6.46 14.14 -10.92
C ARG A 57 7.74 14.88 -11.31
N ILE A 58 8.83 14.46 -10.71
CA ILE A 58 10.20 14.90 -11.06
C ILE A 58 10.51 14.38 -12.46
N PRO A 59 10.67 15.25 -13.48
CA PRO A 59 10.79 14.83 -14.88
C PRO A 59 11.96 13.87 -15.14
N GLU A 60 13.09 14.07 -14.46
CA GLU A 60 14.31 13.25 -14.59
C GLU A 60 14.10 11.81 -14.13
N LEU A 61 13.10 11.55 -13.30
CA LEU A 61 12.77 10.23 -12.79
C LEU A 61 11.71 9.49 -13.62
N LEU A 62 11.02 10.16 -14.53
CA LEU A 62 10.02 9.52 -15.40
C LEU A 62 10.60 8.37 -16.24
N PRO A 63 11.79 8.49 -16.87
CA PRO A 63 12.40 7.37 -17.56
C PRO A 63 12.64 6.16 -16.67
N VAL A 64 13.08 6.38 -15.42
CA VAL A 64 13.31 5.30 -14.45
C VAL A 64 11.99 4.61 -14.08
N ARG A 65 10.91 5.39 -13.88
CA ARG A 65 9.57 4.87 -13.61
C ARG A 65 9.11 3.92 -14.72
N TYR A 66 9.11 4.41 -15.95
CA TYR A 66 8.66 3.63 -17.09
C TYR A 66 9.55 2.42 -17.34
N GLN A 67 10.88 2.55 -17.22
CA GLN A 67 11.81 1.43 -17.35
C GLN A 67 11.51 0.31 -16.34
N ARG A 68 11.20 0.66 -15.08
CA ARG A 68 10.79 -0.31 -14.06
C ARG A 68 9.46 -0.99 -14.42
N MET A 69 8.50 -0.23 -14.94
CA MET A 69 7.19 -0.77 -15.35
C MET A 69 7.29 -1.71 -16.56
N LEU A 70 8.28 -1.50 -17.44
CA LEU A 70 8.50 -2.33 -18.63
C LEU A 70 9.12 -3.69 -18.35
N GLN A 71 9.63 -3.95 -17.15
CA GLN A 71 10.33 -5.20 -16.84
C GLN A 71 9.42 -6.43 -16.97
N SER A 72 8.16 -6.32 -16.56
CA SER A 72 7.19 -7.42 -16.63
C SER A 72 5.75 -6.94 -16.48
N PRO A 73 4.73 -7.76 -16.82
CA PRO A 73 3.34 -7.47 -16.52
C PRO A 73 3.07 -7.22 -15.03
N PHE A 74 3.79 -7.90 -14.14
CA PHE A 74 3.63 -7.71 -12.70
C PHE A 74 4.18 -6.35 -12.24
N THR A 75 5.34 -5.93 -12.75
CA THR A 75 5.89 -4.59 -12.45
C THR A 75 5.06 -3.48 -13.07
N PHE A 76 4.45 -3.71 -14.25
CA PHE A 76 3.46 -2.80 -14.83
C PHE A 76 2.26 -2.63 -13.92
N LEU A 77 1.63 -3.73 -13.46
CA LEU A 77 0.48 -3.68 -12.55
C LEU A 77 0.78 -2.81 -11.33
N ARG A 78 1.96 -2.97 -10.72
CA ARG A 78 2.39 -2.19 -9.54
C ARG A 78 2.48 -0.69 -9.79
N GLY A 79 2.81 -0.27 -11.01
CA GLY A 79 2.85 1.15 -11.38
C GLY A 79 1.53 1.69 -11.92
N ALA A 80 0.51 0.82 -12.11
CA ALA A 80 -0.71 1.11 -12.84
C ALA A 80 -1.98 1.14 -11.93
N ALA A 81 -1.85 1.62 -10.69
CA ALA A 81 -3.00 1.77 -9.79
C ALA A 81 -4.08 2.66 -10.40
N ALA A 82 -3.70 3.77 -11.03
CA ALA A 82 -4.63 4.69 -11.70
C ALA A 82 -5.42 4.01 -12.84
N VAL A 83 -4.78 3.12 -13.61
CA VAL A 83 -5.46 2.37 -14.68
C VAL A 83 -6.54 1.48 -14.09
N MET A 84 -6.23 0.72 -13.03
CA MET A 84 -7.21 -0.14 -12.38
C MET A 84 -8.32 0.64 -11.69
N ALA A 85 -8.01 1.77 -11.05
CA ALA A 85 -9.03 2.63 -10.45
C ALA A 85 -10.00 3.15 -11.53
N HIS A 86 -9.50 3.61 -12.67
CA HIS A 86 -10.31 4.02 -13.82
C HIS A 86 -11.20 2.85 -14.31
N ASP A 87 -10.66 1.66 -14.43
CA ASP A 87 -11.41 0.46 -14.86
C ASP A 87 -12.52 0.10 -13.87
N LEU A 88 -12.25 0.21 -12.57
CA LEU A 88 -13.19 -0.16 -11.52
C LEU A 88 -14.25 0.92 -11.24
N ALA A 89 -14.05 2.16 -11.71
CA ALA A 89 -15.02 3.25 -11.54
C ALA A 89 -16.39 2.92 -12.14
N ALA A 90 -16.43 2.13 -13.24
CA ALA A 90 -17.66 1.67 -13.86
C ALA A 90 -18.16 0.32 -13.33
N SER A 91 -17.45 -0.30 -12.39
CA SER A 91 -17.83 -1.60 -11.83
C SER A 91 -18.99 -1.45 -10.84
N PRO A 92 -19.85 -2.48 -10.70
CA PRO A 92 -20.92 -2.47 -9.71
C PRO A 92 -20.37 -2.28 -8.29
N GLN A 93 -20.91 -1.29 -7.55
CA GLN A 93 -20.56 -1.00 -6.18
C GLN A 93 -21.58 -1.63 -5.23
N THR A 94 -21.13 -2.45 -4.28
CA THR A 94 -21.99 -3.14 -3.31
C THR A 94 -22.63 -2.17 -2.33
N GLY A 95 -21.94 -1.07 -2.01
CA GLY A 95 -22.26 -0.13 -0.95
C GLY A 95 -21.73 -0.53 0.42
N ALA A 96 -20.98 -1.62 0.53
CA ALA A 96 -20.26 -2.01 1.74
C ALA A 96 -18.89 -1.31 1.75
N HIS A 97 -18.83 -0.14 2.36
CA HIS A 97 -17.67 0.74 2.32
C HIS A 97 -16.68 0.45 3.45
N VAL A 98 -15.39 0.67 3.13
CA VAL A 98 -14.27 0.53 4.06
C VAL A 98 -13.30 1.72 3.94
N GLN A 99 -12.32 1.79 4.83
CA GLN A 99 -11.06 2.46 4.54
C GLN A 99 -10.29 1.54 3.59
N ALA A 100 -10.07 1.96 2.35
CA ALA A 100 -9.25 1.21 1.40
C ALA A 100 -7.78 1.60 1.51
N CYS A 101 -6.85 0.70 1.21
CA CYS A 101 -5.45 1.06 1.03
C CYS A 101 -5.15 1.57 -0.39
N GLY A 102 -5.96 1.21 -1.37
CA GLY A 102 -6.04 1.75 -2.72
C GLY A 102 -5.09 1.14 -3.74
N ASP A 103 -3.87 0.80 -3.36
CA ASP A 103 -2.92 0.06 -4.20
C ASP A 103 -2.61 -1.32 -3.61
N CYS A 104 -3.66 -2.11 -3.39
CA CYS A 104 -3.59 -3.39 -2.70
C CYS A 104 -3.01 -4.50 -3.59
N HIS A 105 -1.70 -4.48 -3.81
CA HIS A 105 -0.99 -5.56 -4.52
C HIS A 105 -0.04 -6.32 -3.59
N LEU A 106 0.38 -7.53 -3.97
CA LEU A 106 1.20 -8.44 -3.15
C LEU A 106 2.41 -7.79 -2.47
N LEU A 107 3.11 -6.87 -3.13
CA LEU A 107 4.32 -6.23 -2.57
C LEU A 107 4.03 -5.03 -1.64
N ASN A 108 2.77 -4.69 -1.44
CA ASN A 108 2.36 -3.69 -0.45
C ASN A 108 2.05 -4.29 0.91
N PHE A 109 2.35 -5.57 1.08
CA PHE A 109 2.35 -6.26 2.37
C PHE A 109 3.77 -6.57 2.82
N GLY A 110 3.99 -6.62 4.10
CA GLY A 110 5.30 -6.94 4.64
C GLY A 110 5.31 -7.01 6.16
N VAL A 111 6.50 -7.24 6.65
CA VAL A 111 6.76 -7.37 8.08
C VAL A 111 7.33 -6.07 8.60
N PHE A 112 6.89 -5.67 9.76
CA PHE A 112 7.46 -4.56 10.50
C PHE A 112 7.48 -4.84 12.00
N ASN A 113 8.37 -4.15 12.69
CA ASN A 113 8.37 -4.15 14.13
C ASN A 113 7.42 -3.10 14.67
N THR A 114 6.66 -3.50 15.68
CA THR A 114 5.94 -2.54 16.50
C THR A 114 6.87 -1.91 17.53
N PRO A 115 6.48 -0.77 18.10
CA PRO A 115 7.20 -0.16 19.20
C PRO A 115 7.42 -1.10 20.40
N GLU A 116 6.51 -2.07 20.59
CA GLU A 116 6.63 -3.09 21.64
C GLU A 116 7.46 -4.31 21.19
N GLU A 117 8.34 -4.15 20.20
CA GLU A 117 9.25 -5.16 19.66
C GLU A 117 8.56 -6.44 19.13
N ARG A 118 7.32 -6.33 18.70
CA ARG A 118 6.60 -7.43 18.05
C ARG A 118 6.76 -7.36 16.54
N VAL A 119 6.96 -8.51 15.93
CA VAL A 119 7.05 -8.62 14.48
C VAL A 119 5.66 -8.95 13.92
N LEU A 120 5.05 -7.98 13.25
CA LEU A 120 3.74 -8.11 12.64
C LEU A 120 3.84 -8.11 11.11
N PHE A 121 2.88 -8.81 10.48
CA PHE A 121 2.66 -8.72 9.04
C PHE A 121 1.47 -7.81 8.77
N ASP A 122 1.68 -6.80 7.92
CA ASP A 122 0.64 -5.81 7.64
C ASP A 122 0.84 -5.13 6.28
N ILE A 123 -0.09 -4.23 5.92
CA ILE A 123 0.01 -3.35 4.76
C ILE A 123 1.07 -2.28 5.04
N ASN A 124 1.94 -2.01 4.06
CA ASN A 124 3.09 -1.11 4.21
C ASN A 124 2.99 0.18 3.38
N ASP A 125 2.06 0.25 2.44
CA ASP A 125 1.87 1.40 1.55
C ASP A 125 0.42 1.89 1.58
N PHE A 126 0.26 3.18 1.83
CA PHE A 126 -1.02 3.87 1.99
C PHE A 126 -1.08 5.15 1.14
N ASP A 127 -0.20 5.30 0.14
CA ASP A 127 -0.18 6.49 -0.71
C ASP A 127 -1.57 6.75 -1.34
N GLU A 128 -2.30 5.69 -1.69
CA GLU A 128 -3.61 5.74 -2.34
C GLU A 128 -4.80 5.52 -1.38
N THR A 129 -4.57 5.45 -0.07
CA THR A 129 -5.65 5.15 0.89
C THR A 129 -6.78 6.18 0.83
N LEU A 130 -8.04 5.71 0.88
CA LEU A 130 -9.21 6.57 0.87
C LEU A 130 -10.37 5.93 1.66
N PRO A 131 -11.08 6.68 2.52
CA PRO A 131 -12.28 6.17 3.18
C PRO A 131 -13.50 6.18 2.25
N GLY A 132 -14.49 5.33 2.55
CA GLY A 132 -15.76 5.30 1.81
C GLY A 132 -15.70 4.51 0.50
N VAL A 133 -14.62 3.80 0.24
CA VAL A 133 -14.44 2.96 -0.95
C VAL A 133 -15.11 1.59 -0.75
N ASP A 134 -15.70 1.03 -1.81
CA ASP A 134 -16.23 -0.31 -1.77
C ASP A 134 -15.11 -1.35 -1.54
N PHE A 135 -15.34 -2.27 -0.61
CA PHE A 135 -14.32 -3.26 -0.20
C PHE A 135 -13.79 -4.13 -1.35
N THR A 136 -14.58 -4.30 -2.40
CA THR A 136 -14.22 -5.11 -3.57
C THR A 136 -13.10 -4.50 -4.40
N VAL A 137 -12.86 -3.20 -4.29
CA VAL A 137 -11.79 -2.50 -5.04
C VAL A 137 -10.41 -3.05 -4.65
N ASP A 138 -10.08 -3.01 -3.37
CA ASP A 138 -8.81 -3.56 -2.87
C ASP A 138 -8.71 -5.07 -3.08
N LEU A 139 -9.82 -5.80 -2.85
CA LEU A 139 -9.84 -7.25 -2.98
C LEU A 139 -9.65 -7.71 -4.43
N LYS A 140 -10.24 -7.00 -5.40
CA LYS A 140 -10.02 -7.22 -6.84
C LYS A 140 -8.56 -6.94 -7.22
N ARG A 141 -7.97 -5.87 -6.68
CA ARG A 141 -6.58 -5.54 -6.97
C ARG A 141 -5.63 -6.58 -6.39
N LEU A 142 -5.87 -7.05 -5.17
CA LEU A 142 -5.08 -8.11 -4.56
C LEU A 142 -5.19 -9.42 -5.37
N ALA A 143 -6.41 -9.88 -5.68
CA ALA A 143 -6.62 -11.10 -6.46
C ALA A 143 -5.97 -11.03 -7.86
N ALA A 144 -6.12 -9.89 -8.55
CA ALA A 144 -5.46 -9.66 -9.84
C ALA A 144 -3.93 -9.69 -9.71
N SER A 145 -3.35 -9.08 -8.66
CA SER A 145 -1.91 -9.09 -8.43
C SER A 145 -1.36 -10.50 -8.20
N VAL A 146 -2.12 -11.36 -7.52
CA VAL A 146 -1.78 -12.79 -7.33
C VAL A 146 -1.77 -13.54 -8.66
N ALA A 147 -2.81 -13.37 -9.47
CA ALA A 147 -2.90 -14.02 -10.77
C ALA A 147 -1.77 -13.56 -11.72
N VAL A 148 -1.51 -12.24 -11.78
CA VAL A 148 -0.43 -11.69 -12.61
C VAL A 148 0.93 -12.18 -12.15
N ALA A 149 1.23 -12.17 -10.84
CA ALA A 149 2.51 -12.66 -10.31
C ALA A 149 2.74 -14.15 -10.61
N ALA A 150 1.70 -14.99 -10.46
CA ALA A 150 1.79 -16.41 -10.77
C ALA A 150 2.05 -16.65 -12.27
N LEU A 151 1.36 -15.93 -13.15
CA LEU A 151 1.54 -16.05 -14.59
C LEU A 151 2.90 -15.50 -15.05
N ASP A 152 3.37 -14.42 -14.46
CA ASP A 152 4.67 -13.81 -14.71
C ASP A 152 5.82 -14.76 -14.30
N ALA A 153 5.60 -15.55 -13.25
CA ALA A 153 6.48 -16.66 -12.83
C ALA A 153 6.29 -17.95 -13.67
N ASN A 154 5.61 -17.88 -14.81
CA ASN A 154 5.34 -19.02 -15.70
C ASN A 154 4.57 -20.18 -15.05
N MET A 155 3.78 -19.92 -14.00
CA MET A 155 2.93 -20.95 -13.43
C MET A 155 1.74 -21.25 -14.35
N PRO A 156 1.22 -22.49 -14.36
CA PRO A 156 0.01 -22.82 -15.12
C PRO A 156 -1.19 -21.95 -14.74
N ALA A 157 -1.99 -21.54 -15.73
CA ALA A 157 -3.19 -20.70 -15.51
C ALA A 157 -4.15 -21.27 -14.47
N LYS A 158 -4.28 -22.61 -14.40
CA LYS A 158 -5.08 -23.30 -13.38
C LYS A 158 -4.57 -23.00 -11.96
N LYS A 159 -3.24 -22.97 -11.74
CA LYS A 159 -2.63 -22.62 -10.45
C LYS A 159 -2.83 -21.13 -10.15
N ALA A 160 -2.59 -20.24 -11.10
CA ALA A 160 -2.78 -18.81 -10.93
C ALA A 160 -4.22 -18.49 -10.49
N ARG A 161 -5.22 -19.11 -11.15
CA ARG A 161 -6.63 -18.98 -10.77
C ARG A 161 -6.91 -19.52 -9.36
N ALA A 162 -6.37 -20.69 -9.03
CA ALA A 162 -6.57 -21.30 -7.72
C ALA A 162 -5.97 -20.43 -6.58
N PHE A 163 -4.82 -19.80 -6.80
CA PHE A 163 -4.21 -18.91 -5.82
C PHE A 163 -5.03 -17.64 -5.61
N ALA A 164 -5.53 -17.02 -6.69
CA ALA A 164 -6.43 -15.87 -6.60
C ALA A 164 -7.73 -16.22 -5.84
N GLN A 165 -8.32 -17.39 -6.11
CA GLN A 165 -9.51 -17.89 -5.42
C GLN A 165 -9.23 -18.13 -3.93
N ALA A 166 -8.11 -18.80 -3.60
CA ALA A 166 -7.72 -19.06 -2.22
C ALA A 166 -7.47 -17.78 -1.42
N THR A 167 -6.91 -16.75 -2.07
CA THR A 167 -6.70 -15.42 -1.47
C THR A 167 -8.04 -14.76 -1.13
N ALA A 168 -9.01 -14.77 -2.05
CA ALA A 168 -10.34 -14.24 -1.82
C ALA A 168 -11.09 -15.03 -0.73
N LYS A 169 -10.97 -16.36 -0.74
CA LYS A 169 -11.50 -17.25 0.30
C LYS A 169 -10.91 -16.93 1.66
N SER A 170 -9.60 -16.79 1.75
CA SER A 170 -8.88 -16.45 2.98
C SER A 170 -9.33 -15.09 3.57
N TYR A 171 -9.57 -14.10 2.71
CA TYR A 171 -10.18 -12.82 3.10
C TYR A 171 -11.60 -13.04 3.65
N ARG A 172 -12.48 -13.74 2.90
CA ARG A 172 -13.87 -13.98 3.28
C ARG A 172 -13.97 -14.71 4.61
N GLU A 173 -13.24 -15.80 4.77
CA GLU A 173 -13.28 -16.62 5.99
C GLU A 173 -12.84 -15.79 7.20
N PHE A 174 -11.80 -14.99 7.05
CA PHE A 174 -11.34 -14.18 8.16
C PHE A 174 -12.30 -13.02 8.49
N ILE A 175 -12.99 -12.42 7.51
CA ILE A 175 -14.09 -11.47 7.78
C ILE A 175 -15.25 -12.15 8.54
N LEU A 176 -15.58 -13.40 8.20
CA LEU A 176 -16.61 -14.14 8.94
C LEU A 176 -16.23 -14.36 10.40
N ASP A 177 -14.95 -14.67 10.68
CA ASP A 177 -14.44 -14.77 12.05
C ASP A 177 -14.49 -13.42 12.77
N LEU A 178 -13.98 -12.36 12.14
CA LEU A 178 -13.95 -11.00 12.71
C LEU A 178 -15.37 -10.45 12.95
N ALA A 179 -16.35 -10.85 12.15
CA ALA A 179 -17.76 -10.49 12.33
C ALA A 179 -18.38 -11.08 13.60
N THR A 180 -17.78 -12.10 14.21
CA THR A 180 -18.24 -12.68 15.49
C THR A 180 -17.67 -11.94 16.70
N MET A 181 -16.59 -11.17 16.54
CA MET A 181 -15.85 -10.48 17.57
C MET A 181 -16.54 -9.16 18.00
N SER A 182 -16.23 -8.70 19.20
CA SER A 182 -16.57 -7.34 19.60
C SER A 182 -15.70 -6.31 18.86
N PRO A 183 -16.13 -5.04 18.75
CA PRO A 183 -15.32 -4.00 18.11
C PRO A 183 -13.91 -3.87 18.70
N LEU A 184 -13.76 -4.05 20.01
CA LEU A 184 -12.48 -3.97 20.70
C LEU A 184 -11.57 -5.17 20.35
N GLU A 185 -12.13 -6.38 20.26
CA GLU A 185 -11.38 -7.57 19.81
C GLU A 185 -10.91 -7.43 18.36
N VAL A 186 -11.77 -6.92 17.45
CA VAL A 186 -11.39 -6.60 16.07
C VAL A 186 -10.23 -5.61 16.05
N TRP A 187 -10.30 -4.56 16.89
CA TRP A 187 -9.25 -3.54 16.97
C TRP A 187 -7.91 -4.10 17.45
N HIS A 188 -7.94 -5.05 18.38
CA HIS A 188 -6.74 -5.71 18.91
C HIS A 188 -6.24 -6.86 18.05
N THR A 189 -7.00 -7.31 17.03
CA THR A 189 -6.58 -8.39 16.15
C THR A 189 -5.35 -7.99 15.36
N ARG A 190 -4.33 -8.85 15.36
CA ARG A 190 -3.03 -8.65 14.71
C ARG A 190 -2.63 -9.91 13.96
N ILE A 191 -1.89 -9.75 12.88
CA ILE A 191 -1.26 -10.87 12.17
C ILE A 191 0.17 -11.00 12.66
N ASP A 192 0.35 -11.82 13.70
CA ASP A 192 1.67 -12.12 14.27
C ASP A 192 2.36 -13.18 13.40
N ILE A 193 3.43 -12.77 12.71
CA ILE A 193 4.13 -13.64 11.77
C ILE A 193 4.69 -14.89 12.46
N SER A 194 5.10 -14.81 13.72
CA SER A 194 5.63 -15.95 14.48
C SER A 194 4.58 -17.02 14.73
N ARG A 195 3.29 -16.62 14.79
CA ARG A 195 2.16 -17.56 14.91
C ARG A 195 1.75 -18.09 13.54
N GLU A 196 1.71 -17.24 12.53
CA GLU A 196 1.33 -17.65 11.17
C GLU A 196 2.32 -18.63 10.56
N VAL A 197 3.61 -18.43 10.77
CA VAL A 197 4.67 -19.34 10.29
C VAL A 197 4.51 -20.75 10.87
N LYS A 198 4.02 -20.89 12.10
CA LYS A 198 3.76 -22.20 12.72
C LYS A 198 2.64 -23.00 12.03
N ARG A 199 1.79 -22.34 11.27
CA ARG A 199 0.69 -22.94 10.50
C ARG A 199 1.11 -23.40 9.11
N ILE A 200 2.35 -23.13 8.70
CA ILE A 200 2.90 -23.55 7.42
C ILE A 200 3.32 -25.02 7.54
N ASP A 201 2.69 -25.88 6.72
CA ASP A 201 2.98 -27.31 6.72
C ASP A 201 4.37 -27.63 6.15
N ASP A 202 4.82 -26.86 5.14
CA ASP A 202 6.16 -27.02 4.57
C ASP A 202 7.23 -26.60 5.60
N TYR A 203 7.93 -27.63 6.12
CA TYR A 203 8.98 -27.46 7.12
C TYR A 203 10.14 -26.57 6.61
N ARG A 204 10.56 -26.74 5.35
CA ARG A 204 11.69 -25.98 4.78
C ARG A 204 11.35 -24.49 4.66
N LEU A 205 10.15 -24.20 4.16
CA LEU A 205 9.64 -22.84 4.08
C LEU A 205 9.51 -22.21 5.46
N ARG A 206 8.96 -22.95 6.41
CA ARG A 206 8.82 -22.51 7.81
C ARG A 206 10.16 -22.15 8.43
N GLU A 207 11.17 -23.03 8.32
CA GLU A 207 12.52 -22.79 8.85
C GLU A 207 13.20 -21.58 8.15
N LYS A 208 13.04 -21.43 6.84
CA LYS A 208 13.57 -20.30 6.10
C LYS A 208 12.97 -18.97 6.60
N ILE A 209 11.66 -18.91 6.80
CA ILE A 209 11.00 -17.71 7.35
C ILE A 209 11.44 -17.45 8.78
N LEU A 210 11.49 -18.49 9.63
CA LEU A 210 11.93 -18.35 11.02
C LEU A 210 13.37 -17.86 11.11
N SER A 211 14.29 -18.39 10.31
CA SER A 211 15.68 -17.94 10.27
C SER A 211 15.81 -16.48 9.84
N THR A 212 14.99 -16.06 8.86
CA THR A 212 14.93 -14.66 8.42
C THR A 212 14.38 -13.74 9.52
N LEU A 213 13.35 -14.19 10.26
CA LEU A 213 12.83 -13.46 11.42
C LEU A 213 13.83 -13.32 12.57
N VAL A 214 14.59 -14.39 12.86
CA VAL A 214 15.65 -14.36 13.88
C VAL A 214 16.75 -13.38 13.48
N LYS A 215 17.15 -13.39 12.21
CA LYS A 215 18.11 -12.44 11.65
C LYS A 215 17.59 -11.00 11.76
N ALA A 216 16.35 -10.76 11.34
CA ALA A 216 15.70 -9.47 11.46
C ALA A 216 15.61 -8.97 12.91
N LYS A 217 15.39 -9.82 13.89
CA LYS A 217 15.40 -9.46 15.32
C LYS A 217 16.78 -9.10 15.86
N LYS A 218 17.83 -9.77 15.43
CA LYS A 218 19.21 -9.45 15.83
C LYS A 218 19.67 -8.11 15.28
N ASP A 219 19.24 -7.79 14.08
CA ASP A 219 19.56 -6.53 13.41
C ASP A 219 18.73 -5.34 13.93
N LEU A 220 17.81 -5.59 14.89
CA LEU A 220 16.94 -4.58 15.53
C LEU A 220 17.64 -3.73 16.59
N ALA A 221 18.70 -4.25 17.18
CA ALA A 221 19.38 -3.61 18.32
C ALA A 221 20.36 -2.49 17.89
N ALA A 222 20.69 -2.40 16.60
CA ALA A 222 21.46 -1.32 16.03
C ALA A 222 20.60 -0.61 14.99
N ASP A 223 20.63 0.73 14.94
CA ASP A 223 20.07 1.47 13.81
C ASP A 223 20.90 1.14 12.57
N ASP A 224 20.54 0.02 11.91
CA ASP A 224 21.26 -0.55 10.76
C ASP A 224 21.44 0.43 9.60
N ASN A 225 20.73 1.55 9.63
CA ASN A 225 20.76 2.53 8.55
C ASN A 225 21.96 3.47 8.67
N PHE A 226 22.43 3.80 9.88
CA PHE A 226 23.51 4.76 10.04
C PHE A 226 24.81 4.30 9.38
N PRO A 227 25.35 3.10 9.65
CA PRO A 227 26.57 2.62 8.99
C PRO A 227 26.40 2.38 7.49
N HIS A 228 25.17 2.20 7.01
CA HIS A 228 24.89 1.87 5.60
C HIS A 228 24.43 3.06 4.77
N LEU A 229 23.82 4.08 5.36
CA LEU A 229 23.25 5.21 4.65
C LEU A 229 23.94 6.52 4.93
N ALA A 230 24.67 6.63 6.02
CA ALA A 230 25.36 7.85 6.41
C ALA A 230 26.76 7.58 6.94
N THR A 231 27.63 8.59 6.85
CA THR A 231 28.99 8.61 7.39
C THR A 231 29.22 9.88 8.15
N THR A 232 30.25 9.90 9.01
CA THR A 232 30.70 11.12 9.67
C THR A 232 31.88 11.70 8.89
N LYS A 233 31.76 12.95 8.43
CA LYS A 233 32.83 13.72 7.79
C LYS A 233 33.05 14.99 8.58
N ALA A 234 34.30 15.23 9.02
CA ALA A 234 34.66 16.40 9.82
C ALA A 234 33.69 16.62 11.01
N ASP A 235 33.37 15.55 11.76
CA ASP A 235 32.47 15.54 12.91
C ASP A 235 31.00 15.87 12.60
N VAL A 236 30.62 15.92 11.31
CA VAL A 236 29.22 16.09 10.88
C VAL A 236 28.71 14.80 10.24
N ALA A 237 27.58 14.32 10.74
CA ALA A 237 26.87 13.19 10.13
C ALA A 237 26.27 13.60 8.78
N HIS A 238 26.48 12.78 7.76
CA HIS A 238 26.10 13.07 6.38
C HIS A 238 25.58 11.82 5.66
N ILE A 239 24.48 11.93 4.92
CA ILE A 239 23.91 10.85 4.10
C ILE A 239 24.81 10.62 2.88
N GLU A 240 25.17 9.37 2.59
CA GLU A 240 25.97 9.04 1.42
C GLU A 240 25.18 9.10 0.12
N ASP A 241 25.71 9.80 -0.88
CA ASP A 241 25.19 9.77 -2.23
C ASP A 241 25.40 8.39 -2.86
N ARG A 242 24.31 7.83 -3.40
CA ARG A 242 24.26 6.57 -4.15
C ARG A 242 23.39 6.74 -5.39
N SER A 243 23.85 7.64 -6.28
CA SER A 243 23.11 7.95 -7.50
C SER A 243 22.81 6.70 -8.35
N PRO A 244 21.61 6.58 -8.93
CA PRO A 244 20.51 7.53 -8.93
C PRO A 244 19.51 7.32 -7.78
N LEU A 245 19.81 6.48 -6.79
CA LEU A 245 18.85 6.05 -5.75
C LEU A 245 18.80 7.00 -4.55
N ILE A 246 19.94 7.56 -4.16
CA ILE A 246 20.08 8.53 -3.07
C ILE A 246 21.05 9.61 -3.55
N TYR A 247 20.66 10.87 -3.43
CA TYR A 247 21.48 12.00 -3.82
C TYR A 247 21.03 13.29 -3.13
N HIS A 248 21.96 14.23 -2.95
CA HIS A 248 21.65 15.57 -2.47
C HIS A 248 21.14 16.46 -3.60
N PHE A 249 20.37 17.48 -3.25
CA PHE A 249 19.95 18.48 -4.21
C PHE A 249 21.15 19.28 -4.70
N ASP A 250 21.28 19.43 -6.01
CA ASP A 250 22.07 20.50 -6.58
C ASP A 250 21.26 21.79 -6.52
N THR A 251 21.76 22.75 -5.72
CA THR A 251 21.08 24.01 -5.47
C THR A 251 20.91 24.89 -6.71
N ALA A 252 21.62 24.61 -7.81
CA ALA A 252 21.59 25.42 -9.02
C ALA A 252 20.42 25.11 -9.96
N THR A 253 19.90 23.87 -9.95
CA THR A 253 18.93 23.38 -10.95
C THR A 253 17.50 23.18 -10.44
N THR A 254 17.25 23.27 -9.14
CA THR A 254 15.99 22.76 -8.55
C THR A 254 15.26 23.72 -7.62
N GLU A 255 15.18 25.02 -7.94
CA GLU A 255 14.39 25.98 -7.13
C GLU A 255 12.92 25.58 -6.94
N SER A 256 12.34 24.89 -7.92
CA SER A 256 10.95 24.40 -7.85
C SER A 256 10.74 23.22 -6.90
N TYR A 257 11.80 22.52 -6.50
CA TYR A 257 11.73 21.33 -5.61
C TYR A 257 12.30 21.57 -4.22
N LYS A 258 12.77 22.80 -3.93
CA LYS A 258 13.28 23.17 -2.60
C LYS A 258 12.14 23.18 -1.59
N ILE A 259 12.02 22.08 -0.85
CA ILE A 259 11.35 22.14 0.43
C ILE A 259 12.32 22.85 1.39
N HIS A 260 11.81 23.84 2.09
CA HIS A 260 12.54 24.35 3.25
C HIS A 260 12.46 23.28 4.35
N ALA A 261 13.38 22.32 4.32
CA ALA A 261 13.34 21.12 5.14
C ALA A 261 13.12 21.44 6.62
N HIS A 262 13.83 22.43 7.16
CA HIS A 262 13.65 22.84 8.55
C HIS A 262 12.23 23.34 8.86
N ALA A 263 11.64 24.16 7.99
CA ALA A 263 10.28 24.66 8.20
C ALA A 263 9.24 23.52 8.08
N ALA A 264 9.43 22.61 7.13
CA ALA A 264 8.57 21.45 6.95
C ALA A 264 8.64 20.48 8.15
N PHE A 265 9.82 20.29 8.73
CA PHE A 265 9.96 19.45 9.93
C PHE A 265 9.37 20.13 11.17
N ALA A 266 9.52 21.45 11.34
CA ALA A 266 8.90 22.18 12.43
C ALA A 266 7.37 22.12 12.37
N ASP A 267 6.76 22.23 11.17
CA ASP A 267 5.31 22.04 10.98
C ASP A 267 4.90 20.59 11.26
N TYR A 268 5.66 19.62 10.75
CA TYR A 268 5.43 18.20 11.01
C TYR A 268 5.38 17.88 12.51
N GLU A 269 6.29 18.41 13.31
CA GLU A 269 6.35 18.17 14.75
C GLU A 269 5.03 18.54 15.44
N THR A 270 4.34 19.58 14.95
CA THR A 270 3.01 19.99 15.49
C THR A 270 1.91 18.93 15.26
N THR A 271 2.11 18.01 14.33
CA THR A 271 1.15 16.95 13.99
C THR A 271 1.41 15.63 14.73
N LEU A 272 2.50 15.57 15.48
CA LEU A 272 2.86 14.43 16.32
C LEU A 272 2.05 14.43 17.64
N PRO A 273 1.86 13.25 18.25
CA PRO A 273 1.45 13.19 19.65
C PRO A 273 2.44 13.96 20.55
N PRO A 274 1.96 14.63 21.63
CA PRO A 274 2.82 15.46 22.47
C PRO A 274 4.06 14.74 23.02
N GLU A 275 3.92 13.45 23.38
CA GLU A 275 5.01 12.62 23.86
C GLU A 275 6.09 12.36 22.78
N MET A 276 5.71 12.37 21.51
CA MET A 276 6.66 12.25 20.41
C MET A 276 7.33 13.56 20.09
N GLY A 277 6.64 14.69 20.25
CA GLY A 277 7.25 16.01 20.21
C GLY A 277 8.37 16.13 21.26
N ALA A 278 8.10 15.74 22.50
CA ALA A 278 9.11 15.73 23.56
C ALA A 278 10.33 14.83 23.24
N LEU A 279 10.12 13.70 22.56
CA LEU A 279 11.22 12.85 22.08
C LEU A 279 12.03 13.55 21.00
N MET A 280 11.37 14.25 20.07
CA MET A 280 12.05 14.97 18.97
C MET A 280 12.93 16.13 19.48
N GLU A 281 12.67 16.71 20.65
CA GLU A 281 13.51 17.74 21.26
C GLU A 281 14.97 17.28 21.50
N HIS A 282 15.21 15.97 21.59
CA HIS A 282 16.55 15.39 21.71
C HIS A 282 17.31 15.33 20.39
N TYR A 283 16.65 15.56 19.25
CA TYR A 283 17.21 15.36 17.92
C TYR A 283 17.31 16.68 17.16
N ALA A 284 18.42 16.88 16.46
CA ALA A 284 18.60 17.99 15.52
C ALA A 284 18.75 17.45 14.09
N LEU A 285 18.10 18.10 13.11
CA LEU A 285 18.26 17.76 11.70
C LEU A 285 19.70 18.03 11.26
N ALA A 286 20.42 16.97 10.89
CA ALA A 286 21.82 17.02 10.46
C ALA A 286 21.94 17.07 8.93
N ASP A 287 21.10 16.31 8.19
CA ASP A 287 21.20 16.21 6.73
C ASP A 287 19.89 15.79 6.07
N VAL A 288 19.71 16.13 4.77
CA VAL A 288 18.55 15.73 3.98
C VAL A 288 18.96 15.34 2.57
N ALA A 289 18.60 14.13 2.13
CA ALA A 289 18.87 13.64 0.77
C ALA A 289 17.59 13.12 0.09
N ILE A 290 17.54 13.20 -1.25
CA ILE A 290 16.49 12.58 -2.05
C ILE A 290 16.65 11.07 -2.06
N LYS A 291 15.53 10.34 -1.99
CA LYS A 291 15.51 8.88 -2.12
C LYS A 291 14.50 8.43 -3.18
N VAL A 292 14.96 7.74 -4.21
CA VAL A 292 14.11 7.16 -5.27
C VAL A 292 13.58 5.79 -4.84
N VAL A 293 12.28 5.72 -4.54
CA VAL A 293 11.65 4.51 -3.99
C VAL A 293 10.55 3.94 -4.91
N GLY A 294 10.32 2.63 -4.80
CA GLY A 294 9.15 1.96 -5.38
C GLY A 294 9.16 1.78 -6.91
N VAL A 295 7.98 1.59 -7.47
CA VAL A 295 7.64 1.60 -8.89
C VAL A 295 6.54 2.63 -9.15
N GLY A 296 5.41 2.53 -8.45
CA GLY A 296 4.28 3.46 -8.56
C GLY A 296 4.64 4.88 -8.11
N SER A 297 5.40 5.00 -7.01
CA SER A 297 5.83 6.28 -6.43
C SER A 297 7.14 6.84 -7.01
N VAL A 298 7.74 6.22 -8.05
CA VAL A 298 8.92 6.82 -8.71
C VAL A 298 8.55 8.15 -9.35
N GLY A 299 9.33 9.17 -9.08
CA GLY A 299 9.11 10.53 -9.56
C GLY A 299 8.29 11.41 -8.63
N THR A 300 7.54 10.88 -7.65
CA THR A 300 7.04 11.71 -6.54
C THR A 300 8.19 12.10 -5.63
N PHE A 301 8.11 13.27 -5.04
CA PHE A 301 9.13 13.70 -4.10
C PHE A 301 9.23 12.74 -2.91
N CYS A 302 10.43 12.24 -2.65
CA CYS A 302 10.72 11.44 -1.48
C CYS A 302 12.12 11.81 -0.97
N ALA A 303 12.22 12.19 0.29
CA ALA A 303 13.48 12.53 0.94
C ALA A 303 13.69 11.70 2.20
N ILE A 304 14.94 11.65 2.66
CA ILE A 304 15.33 11.13 3.96
C ILE A 304 15.91 12.30 4.75
N GLY A 305 15.43 12.53 5.97
CA GLY A 305 16.08 13.37 6.96
C GLY A 305 16.89 12.52 7.93
N LEU A 306 18.13 12.87 8.14
CA LEU A 306 18.98 12.35 9.19
C LEU A 306 18.94 13.31 10.37
N PHE A 307 18.49 12.83 11.50
CA PHE A 307 18.47 13.53 12.77
C PHE A 307 19.49 12.90 13.71
N MET A 308 20.16 13.73 14.52
CA MET A 308 21.19 13.27 15.45
C MET A 308 20.94 13.83 16.84
N THR A 309 21.17 13.01 17.86
CA THR A 309 21.32 13.52 19.24
C THR A 309 22.69 14.16 19.42
N ALA A 310 22.86 14.90 20.50
CA ALA A 310 24.17 15.46 20.88
C ALA A 310 25.25 14.38 21.13
N ASP A 311 24.82 13.16 21.49
CA ASP A 311 25.70 12.01 21.72
C ASP A 311 25.98 11.18 20.47
N GLY A 312 25.46 11.60 19.30
CA GLY A 312 25.73 10.97 18.00
C GLY A 312 24.81 9.81 17.65
N GLU A 313 23.63 9.70 18.28
CA GLU A 313 22.64 8.65 17.98
C GLU A 313 21.72 9.08 16.83
N PRO A 314 21.59 8.27 15.77
CA PRO A 314 20.85 8.66 14.58
C PRO A 314 19.37 8.31 14.65
N LEU A 315 18.54 9.14 14.01
CA LEU A 315 17.15 8.84 13.66
C LEU A 315 16.93 9.21 12.18
N PHE A 316 16.45 8.26 11.38
CA PHE A 316 16.09 8.51 9.98
C PHE A 316 14.60 8.66 9.83
N LEU A 317 14.14 9.80 9.31
CA LEU A 317 12.76 10.02 8.91
C LEU A 317 12.66 10.09 7.39
N GLN A 318 11.62 9.48 6.84
CA GLN A 318 11.28 9.55 5.42
C GLN A 318 10.13 10.53 5.21
N VAL A 319 10.34 11.50 4.33
CA VAL A 319 9.32 12.46 3.88
C VAL A 319 8.88 12.04 2.48
N LYS A 320 7.58 11.86 2.28
CA LYS A 320 7.01 11.52 0.97
C LYS A 320 5.91 12.50 0.60
N GLN A 321 5.91 12.96 -0.65
CA GLN A 321 4.82 13.74 -1.20
C GLN A 321 3.57 12.88 -1.28
N ALA A 322 2.45 13.41 -0.80
CA ALA A 322 1.13 12.82 -0.92
C ALA A 322 0.34 13.57 -2.01
N LEU A 323 0.01 12.85 -3.07
CA LEU A 323 -0.86 13.33 -4.15
C LEU A 323 -2.31 12.94 -3.87
N ALA A 324 -3.25 13.48 -4.64
CA ALA A 324 -4.63 13.00 -4.63
C ALA A 324 -4.68 11.49 -4.92
N SER A 325 -5.57 10.77 -4.22
CA SER A 325 -5.69 9.32 -4.40
C SER A 325 -6.24 8.99 -5.79
N VAL A 326 -5.68 7.97 -6.43
CA VAL A 326 -6.27 7.43 -7.68
C VAL A 326 -7.71 6.93 -7.48
N LEU A 327 -8.08 6.60 -6.24
CA LEU A 327 -9.45 6.17 -5.90
C LEU A 327 -10.48 7.31 -5.95
N GLU A 328 -10.05 8.57 -6.05
CA GLU A 328 -10.97 9.71 -6.24
C GLU A 328 -11.71 9.63 -7.59
N THR A 329 -11.22 8.82 -8.52
CA THR A 329 -11.95 8.45 -9.73
C THR A 329 -13.17 7.54 -9.48
N ILE A 330 -13.20 6.84 -8.34
CA ILE A 330 -14.28 5.92 -7.96
C ILE A 330 -15.24 6.60 -6.98
N VAL A 331 -14.71 7.30 -5.97
CA VAL A 331 -15.50 7.94 -4.92
C VAL A 331 -14.89 9.28 -4.54
N ALA A 332 -15.74 10.31 -4.42
CA ALA A 332 -15.28 11.62 -3.95
C ALA A 332 -14.76 11.53 -2.50
N PRO A 333 -13.65 12.20 -2.17
CA PRO A 333 -13.15 12.25 -0.80
C PRO A 333 -14.18 12.92 0.14
N PRO A 334 -14.21 12.55 1.42
CA PRO A 334 -15.08 13.20 2.40
C PRO A 334 -14.83 14.71 2.47
N PRO A 335 -15.88 15.52 2.70
CA PRO A 335 -15.71 16.95 2.91
C PRO A 335 -14.71 17.23 4.04
N GLY A 336 -13.75 18.15 3.79
CA GLY A 336 -12.72 18.53 4.75
C GLY A 336 -11.45 17.68 4.74
N LEU A 337 -11.39 16.63 3.94
CA LEU A 337 -10.16 15.86 3.73
C LEU A 337 -9.33 16.49 2.59
N VAL A 338 -8.82 17.70 2.83
CA VAL A 338 -8.10 18.49 1.80
C VAL A 338 -6.60 18.19 1.83
N GLN A 339 -6.02 18.00 3.02
CA GLN A 339 -4.59 17.76 3.19
C GLN A 339 -4.27 16.27 2.93
N GLN A 340 -3.55 16.00 1.83
CA GLN A 340 -3.29 14.65 1.35
C GLN A 340 -2.35 13.84 2.26
N GLY A 341 -1.35 14.49 2.90
CA GLY A 341 -0.50 13.82 3.88
C GLY A 341 -1.30 13.34 5.09
N ARG A 342 -2.24 14.15 5.57
CA ARG A 342 -3.18 13.77 6.63
C ARG A 342 -4.05 12.58 6.21
N ARG A 343 -4.54 12.56 4.96
CA ARG A 343 -5.29 11.42 4.39
C ARG A 343 -4.49 10.12 4.53
N VAL A 344 -3.22 10.13 4.12
CA VAL A 344 -2.33 8.97 4.21
C VAL A 344 -2.14 8.54 5.67
N VAL A 345 -1.84 9.46 6.57
CA VAL A 345 -1.59 9.20 8.00
C VAL A 345 -2.83 8.63 8.70
N GLU A 346 -3.99 9.26 8.51
CA GLU A 346 -5.24 8.80 9.11
C GLU A 346 -5.66 7.43 8.57
N GLY A 347 -5.52 7.19 7.27
CA GLY A 347 -5.78 5.89 6.66
C GLY A 347 -4.84 4.80 7.17
N GLN A 348 -3.55 5.07 7.27
CA GLN A 348 -2.58 4.15 7.83
C GLN A 348 -2.90 3.82 9.30
N ARG A 349 -3.18 4.82 10.13
CA ARG A 349 -3.56 4.63 11.54
C ARG A 349 -4.86 3.83 11.70
N ALA A 350 -5.83 4.03 10.81
CA ALA A 350 -7.08 3.28 10.82
C ALA A 350 -6.87 1.81 10.46
N MET A 351 -6.04 1.52 9.48
CA MET A 351 -5.88 0.18 8.91
C MET A 351 -4.79 -0.65 9.58
N GLN A 352 -3.63 -0.11 9.89
CA GLN A 352 -2.53 -0.88 10.50
C GLN A 352 -2.81 -1.30 11.93
N ALA A 353 -2.32 -2.49 12.30
CA ALA A 353 -2.47 -3.03 13.66
C ALA A 353 -1.64 -2.28 14.72
N ALA A 354 -0.52 -1.69 14.29
CA ALA A 354 0.30 -0.78 15.08
C ALA A 354 0.87 0.29 14.16
N SER A 355 0.76 1.54 14.56
CA SER A 355 1.28 2.67 13.79
C SER A 355 2.71 3.01 14.19
N ASP A 356 3.42 3.62 13.26
CA ASP A 356 4.68 4.26 13.49
C ASP A 356 4.50 5.45 14.44
N PHE A 357 5.36 5.61 15.43
CA PHE A 357 5.30 6.73 16.37
C PHE A 357 5.57 8.07 15.71
N PHE A 358 6.46 8.07 14.70
CA PHE A 358 6.83 9.27 13.94
C PHE A 358 5.91 9.55 12.74
N LEU A 359 4.76 8.86 12.66
CA LEU A 359 3.82 9.09 11.57
C LEU A 359 3.09 10.41 11.76
N GLY A 360 3.32 11.37 10.86
CA GLY A 360 2.70 12.69 10.85
C GLY A 360 2.69 13.27 9.44
N TRP A 361 2.24 14.50 9.29
CA TRP A 361 2.13 15.18 7.99
C TRP A 361 2.62 16.62 8.08
N THR A 362 2.90 17.19 6.92
CA THR A 362 3.25 18.60 6.76
C THR A 362 2.85 19.09 5.38
N GLU A 363 2.95 20.37 5.15
CA GLU A 363 2.78 20.98 3.83
C GLU A 363 3.89 21.99 3.54
N ASP A 364 4.17 22.21 2.27
CA ASP A 364 4.98 23.33 1.84
C ASP A 364 4.07 24.51 1.44
N PRO A 365 3.99 25.57 2.23
CA PRO A 365 3.07 26.67 1.98
C PRO A 365 3.37 27.45 0.70
N LYS A 366 4.59 27.33 0.14
CA LYS A 366 4.98 28.03 -1.10
C LYS A 366 4.54 27.29 -2.34
N THR A 367 4.59 25.95 -2.32
CA THR A 367 4.23 25.13 -3.47
C THR A 367 2.87 24.46 -3.32
N ASN A 368 2.24 24.59 -2.16
CA ASN A 368 0.99 23.92 -1.79
C ASN A 368 1.09 22.38 -1.93
N ARG A 369 2.27 21.83 -1.71
CA ARG A 369 2.52 20.38 -1.75
C ARG A 369 2.30 19.80 -0.37
N HIS A 370 1.60 18.68 -0.32
CA HIS A 370 1.32 17.93 0.90
C HIS A 370 2.31 16.78 1.06
N PHE A 371 2.73 16.52 2.30
CA PHE A 371 3.68 15.47 2.63
C PHE A 371 3.21 14.68 3.84
N TYR A 372 3.66 13.45 3.93
CA TYR A 372 3.64 12.68 5.16
C TYR A 372 5.05 12.25 5.54
N VAL A 373 5.27 12.11 6.84
CA VAL A 373 6.55 11.75 7.44
C VAL A 373 6.38 10.48 8.25
N ARG A 374 7.35 9.60 8.16
CA ARG A 374 7.41 8.36 8.94
C ARG A 374 8.86 7.96 9.21
N GLN A 375 9.08 7.08 10.19
CA GLN A 375 10.39 6.49 10.38
C GLN A 375 10.81 5.71 9.13
N LEU A 376 12.06 5.88 8.71
CA LEU A 376 12.62 5.09 7.63
C LEU A 376 12.79 3.65 8.10
N LYS A 377 11.95 2.75 7.60
CA LYS A 377 12.02 1.31 7.91
C LYS A 377 12.57 0.58 6.70
N ASN A 378 13.71 -0.08 6.86
CA ASN A 378 14.39 -0.78 5.75
C ASN A 378 14.03 -2.27 5.66
N ARG A 379 13.02 -2.75 6.40
CA ARG A 379 12.82 -4.18 6.60
C ARG A 379 11.67 -4.72 5.78
N ARG A 380 12.02 -5.48 4.74
CA ARG A 380 11.11 -6.37 4.01
C ARG A 380 11.57 -7.80 4.26
N LEU A 381 10.64 -8.70 4.61
CA LEU A 381 10.90 -10.14 4.56
C LEU A 381 10.98 -10.57 3.10
N GLY A 382 12.19 -10.62 2.56
CA GLY A 382 12.47 -11.15 1.24
C GLY A 382 11.83 -10.40 0.06
N SER A 383 12.27 -10.71 -1.13
CA SER A 383 11.64 -10.29 -2.38
C SER A 383 10.50 -11.23 -2.76
N ILE A 384 9.55 -10.78 -3.57
CA ILE A 384 8.51 -11.67 -4.13
C ILE A 384 9.17 -12.83 -4.91
N GLY A 385 10.35 -12.62 -5.50
CA GLY A 385 11.13 -13.66 -6.14
C GLY A 385 11.47 -14.81 -5.20
N GLU A 386 11.96 -14.51 -3.99
CA GLU A 386 12.24 -15.52 -2.97
C GLU A 386 10.99 -16.28 -2.52
N VAL A 387 9.84 -15.59 -2.44
CA VAL A 387 8.55 -16.21 -2.15
C VAL A 387 8.11 -17.17 -3.27
N ILE A 388 8.30 -16.76 -4.52
CA ILE A 388 7.96 -17.57 -5.69
C ILE A 388 8.89 -18.77 -5.82
N GLU A 389 10.21 -18.55 -5.71
CA GLU A 389 11.23 -19.61 -5.75
C GLU A 389 11.04 -20.64 -4.64
N GLY A 390 10.53 -20.22 -3.47
CA GLY A 390 10.22 -21.09 -2.35
C GLY A 390 8.90 -21.86 -2.48
N ASN A 391 8.18 -21.80 -3.62
CA ASN A 391 6.83 -22.34 -3.78
C ASN A 391 5.82 -21.86 -2.72
N ALA A 392 6.00 -20.65 -2.21
CA ALA A 392 5.28 -20.09 -1.07
C ALA A 392 4.24 -19.03 -1.47
N LEU A 393 4.01 -18.84 -2.78
CA LEU A 393 3.12 -17.77 -3.27
C LEU A 393 1.69 -17.91 -2.74
N ASP A 394 1.17 -19.11 -2.66
CA ASP A 394 -0.15 -19.41 -2.11
C ASP A 394 -0.26 -19.05 -0.62
N VAL A 395 0.72 -19.46 0.18
CA VAL A 395 0.77 -19.15 1.61
C VAL A 395 0.86 -17.64 1.83
N TYR A 396 1.73 -16.98 1.09
CA TYR A 396 1.91 -15.53 1.16
C TYR A 396 0.64 -14.77 0.72
N ALA A 397 0.02 -15.17 -0.38
CA ALA A 397 -1.19 -14.55 -0.91
C ALA A 397 -2.38 -14.72 0.05
N ASN A 398 -2.52 -15.90 0.68
CA ASN A 398 -3.52 -16.14 1.71
C ASN A 398 -3.29 -15.28 2.94
N LEU A 399 -2.04 -15.09 3.35
CA LEU A 399 -1.68 -14.19 4.44
C LEU A 399 -2.02 -12.73 4.11
N CYS A 400 -1.78 -12.28 2.87
CA CYS A 400 -2.21 -10.97 2.38
C CYS A 400 -3.73 -10.82 2.43
N GLY A 401 -4.49 -11.84 2.01
CA GLY A 401 -5.96 -11.85 2.07
C GLY A 401 -6.48 -11.68 3.51
N ARG A 402 -5.92 -12.42 4.47
CA ARG A 402 -6.27 -12.28 5.91
C ARG A 402 -5.90 -10.91 6.46
N THR A 403 -4.74 -10.38 6.06
CA THR A 403 -4.27 -9.07 6.51
C THR A 403 -5.19 -7.95 6.00
N LEU A 404 -5.60 -8.03 4.72
CA LEU A 404 -6.56 -7.09 4.15
C LEU A 404 -7.93 -7.18 4.86
N ALA A 405 -8.40 -8.40 5.16
CA ALA A 405 -9.63 -8.60 5.91
C ALA A 405 -9.60 -7.91 7.28
N ARG A 406 -8.51 -8.07 8.03
CA ARG A 406 -8.31 -7.40 9.31
C ARG A 406 -8.31 -5.87 9.14
N ALA A 407 -7.63 -5.35 8.13
CA ALA A 407 -7.57 -3.92 7.87
C ALA A 407 -8.94 -3.34 7.52
N HIS A 408 -9.69 -4.01 6.65
CA HIS A 408 -11.06 -3.63 6.28
C HIS A 408 -12.06 -3.77 7.45
N ALA A 409 -11.89 -4.75 8.33
CA ALA A 409 -12.74 -4.89 9.52
C ALA A 409 -12.56 -3.71 10.50
N ARG A 410 -11.36 -3.13 10.58
CA ARG A 410 -11.10 -1.91 11.38
C ARG A 410 -11.67 -0.66 10.73
N GLY A 411 -11.49 -0.50 9.42
CA GLY A 411 -11.95 0.67 8.66
C GLY A 411 -13.43 0.64 8.25
N GLY A 412 -14.05 -0.55 8.26
CA GLY A 412 -15.42 -0.79 7.80
C GLY A 412 -16.35 -1.36 8.87
N ASP A 413 -17.20 -2.30 8.44
CA ASP A 413 -18.11 -3.06 9.29
C ASP A 413 -18.05 -4.56 8.93
N PRO A 414 -17.36 -5.39 9.73
CA PRO A 414 -17.18 -6.80 9.42
C PRO A 414 -18.51 -7.58 9.39
N ALA A 415 -19.55 -7.18 10.13
CA ALA A 415 -20.85 -7.84 10.08
C ALA A 415 -21.57 -7.57 8.75
N LEU A 416 -21.52 -6.33 8.25
CA LEU A 416 -22.06 -5.97 6.92
C LEU A 416 -21.33 -6.73 5.80
N LEU A 417 -19.98 -6.74 5.84
CA LEU A 417 -19.14 -7.45 4.88
C LEU A 417 -19.44 -8.96 4.90
N ALA A 418 -19.49 -9.57 6.09
CA ALA A 418 -19.82 -10.98 6.27
C ALA A 418 -21.22 -11.31 5.71
N GLY A 419 -22.19 -10.44 5.94
CA GLY A 419 -23.55 -10.55 5.40
C GLY A 419 -23.53 -10.57 3.89
N TYR A 420 -22.81 -9.66 3.23
CA TYR A 420 -22.70 -9.62 1.77
C TYR A 420 -21.98 -10.85 1.22
N MET A 421 -20.82 -11.20 1.73
CA MET A 421 -20.04 -12.34 1.21
C MET A 421 -20.70 -13.68 1.47
N GLY A 422 -21.18 -13.91 2.69
CA GLY A 422 -21.77 -15.17 3.13
C GLY A 422 -20.71 -16.28 3.23
N LYS A 423 -21.21 -17.52 3.42
CA LYS A 423 -20.35 -18.69 3.66
C LYS A 423 -19.93 -19.44 2.39
N SER A 424 -20.62 -19.22 1.26
CA SER A 424 -20.33 -19.92 -0.01
C SER A 424 -19.19 -19.26 -0.78
N GLU A 425 -18.53 -20.01 -1.64
CA GLU A 425 -17.38 -19.58 -2.45
C GLU A 425 -17.77 -18.79 -3.71
N VAL A 426 -19.01 -18.35 -3.84
CA VAL A 426 -19.51 -17.65 -5.04
C VAL A 426 -18.71 -16.39 -5.32
N LEU A 427 -18.44 -15.57 -4.29
CA LEU A 427 -17.63 -14.36 -4.45
C LEU A 427 -16.16 -14.70 -4.74
N ASP A 428 -15.63 -15.75 -4.09
CA ASP A 428 -14.24 -16.18 -4.27
C ASP A 428 -14.00 -16.60 -5.72
N ASP A 429 -14.95 -17.34 -6.30
CA ASP A 429 -14.93 -17.81 -7.69
C ASP A 429 -15.07 -16.65 -8.68
N ALA A 430 -15.98 -15.72 -8.41
CA ALA A 430 -16.15 -14.51 -9.21
C ALA A 430 -14.86 -13.66 -9.23
N LEU A 431 -14.23 -13.44 -8.08
CA LEU A 431 -12.98 -12.70 -7.98
C LEU A 431 -11.80 -13.41 -8.66
N ALA A 432 -11.76 -14.75 -8.60
CA ALA A 432 -10.75 -15.52 -9.33
C ALA A 432 -10.94 -15.38 -10.85
N SER A 433 -12.18 -15.36 -11.33
CA SER A 433 -12.51 -15.16 -12.74
C SER A 433 -12.12 -13.76 -13.20
N PHE A 434 -12.47 -12.73 -12.40
CA PHE A 434 -12.02 -11.36 -12.61
C PHE A 434 -10.49 -11.26 -12.67
N ALA A 435 -9.79 -11.87 -11.71
CA ALA A 435 -8.34 -11.82 -11.60
C ALA A 435 -7.65 -12.38 -12.85
N MET A 436 -8.15 -13.48 -13.40
CA MET A 436 -7.62 -14.07 -14.64
C MET A 436 -7.89 -13.19 -15.87
N ALA A 437 -9.08 -12.63 -15.98
CA ALA A 437 -9.43 -11.71 -17.06
C ALA A 437 -8.60 -10.42 -16.97
N TYR A 438 -8.44 -9.87 -15.76
CA TYR A 438 -7.64 -8.67 -15.53
C TYR A 438 -6.13 -8.92 -15.73
N ALA A 439 -5.64 -10.13 -15.46
CA ALA A 439 -4.26 -10.50 -15.78
C ALA A 439 -3.99 -10.50 -17.29
N ALA A 440 -4.94 -10.98 -18.10
CA ALA A 440 -4.83 -10.90 -19.56
C ALA A 440 -4.85 -9.43 -20.04
N LEU A 441 -5.72 -8.59 -19.45
CA LEU A 441 -5.79 -7.16 -19.72
C LEU A 441 -4.48 -6.46 -19.34
N THR A 442 -3.93 -6.72 -18.16
CA THR A 442 -2.64 -6.19 -17.69
C THR A 442 -1.49 -6.54 -18.64
N LYS A 443 -1.47 -7.77 -19.16
CA LYS A 443 -0.46 -8.18 -20.17
C LYS A 443 -0.60 -7.39 -21.47
N ALA A 444 -1.83 -7.14 -21.93
CA ALA A 444 -2.09 -6.33 -23.12
C ALA A 444 -1.66 -4.87 -22.91
N ASP A 445 -1.98 -4.28 -21.74
CA ASP A 445 -1.61 -2.92 -21.39
C ASP A 445 -0.08 -2.74 -21.30
N HIS A 446 0.60 -3.70 -20.69
CA HIS A 446 2.06 -3.72 -20.66
C HIS A 446 2.67 -3.72 -22.07
N ALA A 447 2.10 -4.50 -23.00
CA ALA A 447 2.52 -4.52 -24.39
C ALA A 447 2.27 -3.18 -25.09
N GLN A 448 1.13 -2.52 -24.83
CA GLN A 448 0.83 -1.18 -25.33
C GLN A 448 1.83 -0.13 -24.82
N LEU A 449 2.14 -0.14 -23.52
CA LEU A 449 3.16 0.74 -22.94
C LEU A 449 4.53 0.53 -23.60
N LYS A 450 4.92 -0.73 -23.80
CA LYS A 450 6.18 -1.09 -24.48
C LYS A 450 6.25 -0.54 -25.90
N ALA A 451 5.16 -0.67 -26.66
CA ALA A 451 5.07 -0.14 -28.02
C ALA A 451 5.12 1.40 -28.04
N ALA A 452 4.41 2.08 -27.15
CA ALA A 452 4.38 3.55 -27.06
C ALA A 452 5.76 4.14 -26.72
N ILE A 453 6.49 3.52 -25.78
CA ILE A 453 7.86 3.97 -25.42
C ILE A 453 8.85 3.68 -26.54
N GLY A 454 8.76 2.50 -27.16
CA GLY A 454 9.61 2.15 -28.32
C GLY A 454 9.44 3.11 -29.49
N ALA A 455 8.21 3.56 -29.77
CA ALA A 455 7.94 4.55 -30.80
C ALA A 455 8.55 5.94 -30.47
N LYS A 456 8.51 6.39 -29.20
CA LYS A 456 9.13 7.64 -28.76
C LYS A 456 10.66 7.61 -28.90
N VAL A 457 11.30 6.50 -28.54
CA VAL A 457 12.75 6.32 -28.65
C VAL A 457 13.18 6.28 -30.13
N GLY A 458 12.42 5.62 -31.00
CA GLY A 458 12.67 5.59 -32.45
C GLY A 458 12.48 6.94 -33.15
N LEU A 459 11.69 7.86 -32.61
CA LEU A 459 11.53 9.23 -33.10
C LEU A 459 12.64 10.16 -32.60
N ALA A 460 13.22 9.90 -31.43
CA ALA A 460 14.33 10.70 -30.89
C ALA A 460 15.70 10.34 -31.48
N SER A 461 15.79 9.22 -32.21
CA SER A 461 17.01 8.75 -32.91
C SER A 461 17.02 9.09 -34.40
N LYS A 462 16.02 9.80 -34.91
CA LYS A 462 15.97 10.39 -36.27
C LYS A 462 16.10 11.92 -36.17
#